data_034448db76eb7393c838b152a5056e06
#
_entry.id   034448db76eb7393c838b152a5056e06
#
_cell.length_a   1.000
_cell.length_b   1.000
_cell.length_c   1.000
_cell.angle_alpha   90.00
_cell.angle_beta   90.00
_cell.angle_gamma   90.00
#
_symmetry.space_group_name_H-M   'P 1'
#
loop_
_entity.id
_entity.type
_entity.pdbx_description
1 polymer ?
#
loop_
_entity_poly.entity_id
_entity_poly.type
_entity_poly.pdbx_seq_one_letter_code
_entity_poly.pdbx_strand_id
1 'polypeptide(L)'
;MKNIIKTIVAGGFLVGMTALISSCVGEKFHVEGTIGNAQDSVLYFEHNGLTGFTTVDSVKLDEKGAFSFAGDKIDNPEFYRLRIAEQIINIAIDSTETVKVTAKYPQM
;
A
#
# COMPACT_ATOMS: atom_id res chain seq x y z
N MET A 1 22.27 1.28 -3.30
CA MET A 1 21.01 1.00 -3.44
C MET A 1 20.19 2.18 -3.28
N LYS A 2 19.13 2.36 -3.98
CA LYS A 2 18.43 3.45 -3.91
C LYS A 2 17.08 3.13 -3.52
N ASN A 3 16.51 3.73 -2.59
CA ASN A 3 15.14 3.51 -2.19
C ASN A 3 14.33 4.61 -2.80
N ILE A 4 13.32 4.25 -3.50
CA ILE A 4 12.46 5.19 -4.14
C ILE A 4 11.21 5.27 -3.32
N ILE A 5 10.77 6.46 -2.98
CA ILE A 5 9.58 6.63 -2.19
C ILE A 5 8.57 7.36 -3.01
N LYS A 6 7.39 6.79 -3.15
CA LYS A 6 6.29 7.42 -3.81
C LYS A 6 5.22 7.70 -2.81
N THR A 7 4.59 8.84 -2.89
CA THR A 7 3.51 9.18 -1.98
C THR A 7 2.25 9.43 -2.78
N ILE A 8 1.18 8.79 -2.39
CA ILE A 8 -0.10 8.96 -3.03
C ILE A 8 -1.04 9.52 -1.99
N VAL A 9 -1.59 10.68 -2.25
CA VAL A 9 -2.49 11.31 -1.31
C VAL A 9 -3.84 11.44 -1.97
N ALA A 10 -4.84 10.93 -1.32
CA ALA A 10 -6.17 11.01 -1.83
C ALA A 10 -7.02 11.55 -0.72
N GLY A 11 -7.27 12.77 -0.73
CA GLY A 11 -8.06 13.35 0.28
C GLY A 11 -7.41 13.70 1.52
N GLY A 12 -6.51 14.21 1.60
CA GLY A 12 -6.01 14.73 2.46
C GLY A 12 -5.36 15.01 3.60
N PHE A 13 -4.98 14.39 4.46
CA PHE A 13 -4.32 14.81 5.59
C PHE A 13 -3.12 13.99 5.75
N LEU A 14 -2.03 14.56 6.04
CA LEU A 14 -0.87 13.84 6.18
C LEU A 14 -0.33 13.87 7.53
N VAL A 15 0.01 12.81 8.08
CA VAL A 15 0.57 12.74 9.37
C VAL A 15 1.98 12.34 9.26
N GLY A 16 2.84 13.06 9.74
CA GLY A 16 4.19 12.75 9.66
C GLY A 16 4.58 11.69 10.62
N MET A 17 5.35 10.78 10.30
CA MET A 17 5.75 9.82 11.12
C MET A 17 7.07 9.43 10.94
N THR A 18 7.76 9.18 11.83
CA THR A 18 9.09 8.82 11.69
C THR A 18 9.31 7.48 11.94
N ALA A 19 9.81 6.77 11.21
CA ALA A 19 10.07 5.48 11.47
C ALA A 19 11.40 5.17 11.25
N LEU A 20 12.02 4.59 12.00
CA LEU A 20 13.31 4.29 11.77
C LEU A 20 13.57 2.96 11.68
N ILE A 21 14.02 2.42 10.82
CA ILE A 21 14.30 1.19 10.64
C ILE A 21 15.41 0.77 10.22
N SER A 22 15.96 0.06 10.48
CA SER A 22 17.10 -0.24 10.06
C SER A 22 17.34 -1.41 9.43
N SER A 23 16.90 -2.23 9.40
CA SER A 23 17.37 -3.39 8.97
C SER A 23 17.29 -3.72 7.77
N CYS A 24 17.72 -4.01 7.12
CA CYS A 24 17.78 -4.24 5.89
C CYS A 24 17.92 -5.51 5.46
N VAL A 25 17.33 -6.31 5.89
CA VAL A 25 17.53 -7.52 5.48
C VAL A 25 16.80 -7.79 4.29
N GLY A 26 17.12 -8.15 3.34
CA GLY A 26 16.43 -8.48 2.20
C GLY A 26 15.92 -7.29 1.54
N GLU A 27 15.66 -7.27 0.33
CA GLU A 27 15.15 -6.14 -0.33
C GLU A 27 13.68 -6.37 -0.57
N LYS A 28 12.85 -5.46 -0.15
CA LYS A 28 11.43 -5.61 -0.31
C LYS A 28 10.83 -4.30 -0.70
N PHE A 29 9.70 -4.35 -1.38
CA PHE A 29 8.93 -3.15 -1.56
C PHE A 29 7.95 -3.05 -0.40
N HIS A 30 7.44 -1.86 -0.16
CA HIS A 30 6.50 -1.64 0.92
C HIS A 30 5.35 -0.75 0.43
N VAL A 31 4.14 -1.04 0.88
CA VAL A 31 2.98 -0.20 0.63
C VAL A 31 2.36 0.06 1.98
N GLU A 32 2.34 1.28 2.40
CA GLU A 32 1.84 1.59 3.73
C GLU A 32 1.12 2.91 3.76
N GLY A 33 0.33 3.13 4.76
CA GLY A 33 -0.38 4.37 4.88
C GLY A 33 -1.58 4.28 5.78
N THR A 34 -2.53 5.18 5.54
CA THR A 34 -3.74 5.21 6.33
C THR A 34 -4.93 5.45 5.43
N ILE A 35 -6.05 4.84 5.76
CA ILE A 35 -7.30 5.06 5.06
C ILE A 35 -8.31 5.45 6.12
N GLY A 36 -8.76 6.68 6.08
CA GLY A 36 -9.71 7.17 7.06
C GLY A 36 -11.11 6.70 6.76
N ASN A 37 -11.92 6.69 7.77
CA ASN A 37 -13.34 6.37 7.63
C ASN A 37 -13.60 4.97 7.12
N ALA A 38 -12.70 4.05 7.40
CA ALA A 38 -12.85 2.68 6.94
C ALA A 38 -12.71 1.67 8.06
N GLN A 39 -13.05 2.06 9.27
CA GLN A 39 -12.95 1.17 10.41
C GLN A 39 -13.73 -0.10 10.16
N ASP A 40 -13.17 -1.22 10.53
CA ASP A 40 -13.77 -2.54 10.39
C ASP A 40 -13.90 -3.03 8.94
N SER A 41 -13.40 -2.29 7.98
CA SER A 41 -13.39 -2.78 6.61
C SER A 41 -12.14 -3.60 6.38
N VAL A 42 -12.20 -4.48 5.41
CA VAL A 42 -11.04 -5.29 5.04
C VAL A 42 -10.39 -4.66 3.83
N LEU A 43 -9.12 -4.37 3.95
CA LEU A 43 -8.35 -3.82 2.85
C LEU A 43 -7.58 -4.94 2.19
N TYR A 44 -7.76 -5.12 0.90
CA TYR A 44 -7.07 -6.15 0.16
C TYR A 44 -5.95 -5.53 -0.67
N PHE A 45 -4.80 -6.19 -0.67
CA PHE A 45 -3.67 -5.81 -1.51
C PHE A 45 -3.62 -6.85 -2.60
N GLU A 46 -3.84 -6.44 -3.83
CA GLU A 46 -4.00 -7.37 -4.94
C GLU A 46 -3.00 -7.08 -6.05
N HIS A 47 -2.56 -8.12 -6.72
CA HIS A 47 -1.61 -8.01 -7.82
C HIS A 47 -2.37 -8.19 -9.13
N ASN A 48 -2.10 -7.32 -10.09
CA ASN A 48 -2.74 -7.39 -11.38
C ASN A 48 -1.85 -8.21 -12.30
N GLY A 49 -2.18 -9.45 -12.48
CA GLY A 49 -1.39 -10.35 -13.29
C GLY A 49 -2.01 -10.58 -14.64
N LEU A 50 -1.43 -11.50 -15.38
CA LEU A 50 -1.90 -11.77 -16.73
C LEU A 50 -3.30 -12.37 -16.77
N THR A 51 -3.68 -13.08 -15.76
CA THR A 51 -4.98 -13.71 -15.77
C THR A 51 -5.94 -13.02 -14.81
N GLY A 52 -5.61 -11.89 -14.32
CA GLY A 52 -6.50 -11.15 -13.44
C GLY A 52 -5.84 -10.79 -12.12
N PHE A 53 -6.65 -10.37 -11.17
CA PHE A 53 -6.12 -9.94 -9.90
C PHE A 53 -6.01 -11.10 -8.95
N THR A 54 -4.95 -11.10 -8.17
CA THR A 54 -4.72 -12.13 -7.17
C THR A 54 -4.50 -11.43 -5.85
N THR A 55 -5.13 -11.89 -4.80
CA THR A 55 -4.94 -11.31 -3.49
C THR A 55 -3.58 -11.69 -2.93
N VAL A 56 -2.80 -10.69 -2.62
CA VAL A 56 -1.49 -10.91 -2.06
C VAL A 56 -1.59 -10.93 -0.54
N ASP A 57 -2.38 -10.05 0.02
CA ASP A 57 -2.51 -9.95 1.47
C ASP A 57 -3.78 -9.16 1.79
N SER A 58 -4.17 -9.13 3.05
CA SER A 58 -5.30 -8.34 3.46
C SER A 58 -5.17 -7.99 4.93
N VAL A 59 -5.91 -6.98 5.36
CA VAL A 59 -5.88 -6.57 6.74
C VAL A 59 -7.21 -5.93 7.07
N LYS A 60 -7.69 -6.14 8.29
CA LYS A 60 -8.90 -5.48 8.74
C LYS A 60 -8.46 -4.18 9.39
N LEU A 61 -9.00 -3.07 8.93
CA LEU A 61 -8.57 -1.77 9.41
C LEU A 61 -9.21 -1.43 10.75
N ASP A 62 -8.45 -0.80 11.61
CA ASP A 62 -8.97 -0.37 12.90
C ASP A 62 -9.41 1.09 12.76
N GLU A 63 -9.66 1.74 13.87
CA GLU A 63 -10.15 3.09 13.82
C GLU A 63 -9.11 4.05 13.29
N LYS A 64 -7.86 3.70 13.31
CA LYS A 64 -6.84 4.58 12.80
C LYS A 64 -6.63 4.37 11.32
N GLY A 65 -7.04 3.26 10.80
CA GLY A 65 -6.93 2.95 9.39
C GLY A 65 -5.52 2.71 8.89
N ALA A 66 -4.58 2.44 9.76
CA ALA A 66 -3.20 2.23 9.35
C ALA A 66 -3.00 0.86 8.75
N PHE A 67 -2.18 0.75 7.75
CA PHE A 67 -1.89 -0.52 7.13
C PHE A 67 -0.46 -0.56 6.60
N SER A 68 0.06 -1.73 6.41
CA SER A 68 1.41 -1.91 5.88
C SER A 68 1.49 -3.27 5.22
N PHE A 69 1.88 -3.29 3.97
CA PHE A 69 2.12 -4.52 3.25
C PHE A 69 3.55 -4.51 2.70
N ALA A 70 4.10 -5.67 2.49
CA ALA A 70 5.45 -5.77 1.94
C ALA A 70 5.51 -6.96 0.99
N GLY A 71 6.38 -6.92 0.06
CA GLY A 71 6.60 -8.03 -0.86
C GLY A 71 8.05 -8.07 -1.31
N ASP A 72 8.42 -9.15 -1.91
CA ASP A 72 9.79 -9.32 -2.33
C ASP A 72 10.11 -8.42 -3.49
N LYS A 73 11.38 -8.06 -3.60
CA LYS A 73 11.84 -7.22 -4.68
C LYS A 73 11.38 -7.77 -6.02
N ILE A 74 10.98 -6.88 -6.90
CA ILE A 74 10.55 -7.30 -8.22
C ILE A 74 11.52 -6.73 -9.24
N ASP A 75 11.70 -7.42 -10.33
CA ASP A 75 12.67 -7.04 -11.33
C ASP A 75 12.10 -6.09 -12.36
N ASN A 76 10.82 -6.07 -12.56
CA ASN A 76 10.20 -5.21 -13.51
C ASN A 76 9.02 -4.53 -12.86
N PRO A 77 8.62 -3.39 -13.29
CA PRO A 77 7.46 -2.73 -12.69
C PRO A 77 6.24 -3.62 -12.75
N GLU A 78 5.50 -3.65 -11.68
CA GLU A 78 4.31 -4.47 -11.58
C GLU A 78 3.16 -3.60 -11.10
N PHE A 79 1.94 -3.97 -11.43
CA PHE A 79 0.79 -3.22 -11.03
C PHE A 79 0.03 -3.94 -9.94
N TYR A 80 -0.38 -3.18 -8.96
CA TYR A 80 -1.11 -3.71 -7.82
C TYR A 80 -2.27 -2.78 -7.55
N ARG A 81 -3.13 -3.16 -6.64
CA ARG A 81 -4.19 -2.26 -6.19
C ARG A 81 -4.54 -2.52 -4.75
N LEU A 82 -5.05 -1.50 -4.10
CA LEU A 82 -5.63 -1.61 -2.79
C LEU A 82 -7.13 -1.54 -3.00
N ARG A 83 -7.86 -2.41 -2.36
CA ARG A 83 -9.31 -2.46 -2.55
C ARG A 83 -10.05 -2.63 -1.25
N ILE A 84 -11.11 -1.84 -1.06
CA ILE A 84 -12.05 -2.03 0.01
C ILE A 84 -13.38 -2.08 -0.69
N ALA A 85 -14.06 -3.21 -0.64
CA ALA A 85 -15.33 -3.41 -1.35
C ALA A 85 -15.13 -3.05 -2.83
N GLU A 86 -15.76 -2.00 -3.30
CA GLU A 86 -15.63 -1.62 -4.69
C GLU A 86 -14.72 -0.43 -4.90
N GLN A 87 -14.11 0.07 -3.86
CA GLN A 87 -13.25 1.23 -3.97
C GLN A 87 -11.81 0.77 -4.19
N ILE A 88 -11.14 1.35 -5.16
CA ILE A 88 -9.84 0.88 -5.59
C ILE A 88 -8.83 2.02 -5.71
N ILE A 89 -7.62 1.75 -5.30
CA ILE A 89 -6.49 2.65 -5.56
C ILE A 89 -5.47 1.83 -6.33
N ASN A 90 -5.16 2.24 -7.54
CA ASN A 90 -4.18 1.54 -8.36
C ASN A 90 -2.77 2.02 -8.04
N ILE A 91 -1.84 1.10 -7.98
CA ILE A 91 -0.47 1.38 -7.60
C ILE A 91 0.48 0.70 -8.57
N ALA A 92 1.52 1.39 -8.96
CA ALA A 92 2.59 0.78 -9.73
C ALA A 92 3.79 0.69 -8.82
N ILE A 93 4.40 -0.46 -8.72
CA ILE A 93 5.53 -0.68 -7.84
C ILE A 93 6.73 -1.14 -8.65
N ASP A 94 7.88 -0.55 -8.36
CA ASP A 94 9.07 -0.90 -9.05
C ASP A 94 10.14 -1.25 -8.04
N SER A 95 10.77 -2.37 -8.20
CA SER A 95 11.91 -2.78 -7.40
C SER A 95 11.67 -2.78 -5.88
N THR A 96 12.29 -1.89 -5.15
CA THR A 96 12.20 -1.89 -3.69
C THR A 96 11.62 -0.58 -3.21
N GLU A 97 10.72 0.01 -3.98
CA GLU A 97 10.13 1.26 -3.60
C GLU A 97 9.22 1.16 -2.41
N THR A 98 9.04 2.24 -1.70
CA THR A 98 8.03 2.35 -0.66
C THR A 98 6.96 3.29 -1.17
N VAL A 99 5.73 2.80 -1.20
CA VAL A 99 4.60 3.60 -1.64
C VAL A 99 3.81 3.99 -0.41
N LYS A 100 3.62 5.28 -0.20
CA LYS A 100 2.84 5.76 0.94
C LYS A 100 1.51 6.27 0.44
N VAL A 101 0.44 5.83 1.07
CA VAL A 101 -0.92 6.12 0.63
C VAL A 101 -1.71 6.78 1.74
N THR A 102 -2.39 7.85 1.40
CA THR A 102 -3.33 8.48 2.31
C THR A 102 -4.64 8.61 1.57
N ALA A 103 -5.68 8.04 2.10
CA ALA A 103 -6.97 8.04 1.44
C ALA A 103 -8.10 8.09 2.45
N LYS A 104 -9.32 8.22 1.96
CA LYS A 104 -10.47 8.28 2.82
C LYS A 104 -11.57 7.52 2.13
N TYR A 105 -12.15 6.58 2.85
CA TYR A 105 -13.23 5.75 2.31
C TYR A 105 -14.52 6.56 2.40
N PRO A 106 -15.39 6.51 1.42
CA PRO A 106 -15.32 5.69 0.22
C PRO A 106 -14.74 6.42 -0.99
N GLN A 107 -14.04 7.49 -0.78
CA GLN A 107 -13.54 8.23 -1.91
C GLN A 107 -12.11 7.87 -2.22
N MET A 108 -11.83 6.64 -2.41
CA MET A 108 -10.49 6.16 -2.66
C MET A 108 -10.06 6.30 -4.11
#